data_c4e970917b9bf886f6a7f2660fc13fa0
#
_entry.id   c4e970917b9bf886f6a7f2660fc13fa0
#
_cell.length_a   1.000
_cell.length_b   1.000
_cell.length_c   1.000
_cell.angle_alpha   90.00
_cell.angle_beta   90.00
_cell.angle_gamma   90.00
#
_symmetry.space_group_name_H-M   'P 1'
#
loop_
_entity.id
_entity.type
_entity.pdbx_description
1 polymer ?
#
loop_
_entity_poly.entity_id
_entity_poly.type
_entity_poly.pdbx_seq_one_letter_code
_entity_poly.pdbx_strand_id
1 'polypeptide(L)'
;MVYRSKIDAWLAVVIGGAMAAVVVACVELIARNPPAMMVQLFAILVAGIGLPTWILVSTRYQLTREALLVRCGPGRWRIPLQDIKRVTPSRNWASSPALSLDRLCIEYGSRALLISPRDADAFLRDLDALRRG
;
A
#
# COMPACT_ATOMS: atom_id res chain seq x y z
N MET A 1 -15.15 7.00 8.39
CA MET A 1 -14.80 5.57 8.46
C MET A 1 -13.40 5.37 7.92
N VAL A 2 -12.61 4.61 8.63
CA VAL A 2 -11.21 4.34 8.26
C VAL A 2 -11.05 2.87 7.93
N TYR A 3 -10.53 2.57 6.76
CA TYR A 3 -10.23 1.21 6.30
C TYR A 3 -8.72 1.02 6.16
N ARG A 4 -8.22 -0.10 6.63
CA ARG A 4 -6.83 -0.48 6.41
C ARG A 4 -6.70 -1.26 5.11
N SER A 5 -5.51 -1.22 4.52
CA SER A 5 -5.21 -2.03 3.34
C SER A 5 -5.13 -3.51 3.71
N LYS A 6 -5.66 -4.35 2.82
CA LYS A 6 -5.45 -5.79 2.89
C LYS A 6 -4.02 -6.12 2.48
N ILE A 7 -3.38 -6.96 3.25
CA ILE A 7 -2.06 -7.49 2.94
C ILE A 7 -2.22 -8.99 2.67
N ASP A 8 -1.93 -9.42 1.46
CA ASP A 8 -1.96 -10.82 1.13
C ASP A 8 -0.79 -11.57 1.77
N ALA A 9 -1.03 -12.80 2.20
CA ALA A 9 -0.01 -13.63 2.84
C ALA A 9 1.22 -13.83 1.93
N TRP A 10 1.03 -14.02 0.63
CA TRP A 10 2.13 -14.17 -0.32
C TRP A 10 3.01 -12.92 -0.39
N LEU A 11 2.40 -11.73 -0.33
CA LEU A 11 3.13 -10.46 -0.32
C LEU A 11 3.96 -10.31 0.96
N ALA A 12 3.38 -10.67 2.11
CA ALA A 12 4.08 -10.67 3.38
C ALA A 12 5.29 -11.63 3.35
N VAL A 13 5.13 -12.81 2.74
CA VAL A 13 6.22 -13.78 2.55
C VAL A 13 7.32 -13.22 1.64
N VAL A 14 6.95 -12.60 0.52
CA VAL A 14 7.92 -11.99 -0.41
C VAL A 14 8.70 -10.87 0.26
N ILE A 15 8.02 -9.97 0.95
CA ILE A 15 8.67 -8.87 1.67
C ILE A 15 9.56 -9.40 2.79
N GLY A 16 9.06 -10.35 3.58
CA GLY A 16 9.83 -10.99 4.65
C GLY A 16 11.06 -11.72 4.12
N GLY A 17 10.95 -12.42 3.00
CA GLY A 17 12.08 -13.07 2.33
C GLY A 17 13.10 -12.08 1.81
N ALA A 18 12.67 -11.00 1.20
CA ALA A 18 13.56 -9.92 0.74
C ALA A 18 14.29 -9.25 1.92
N MET A 19 13.59 -9.01 3.02
CA MET A 19 14.20 -8.46 4.25
C MET A 19 15.25 -9.42 4.83
N ALA A 20 14.95 -10.70 4.90
CA ALA A 20 15.89 -11.72 5.37
C ALA A 20 17.13 -11.78 4.47
N ALA A 21 16.97 -11.73 3.15
CA ALA A 21 18.09 -11.71 2.20
C ALA A 21 18.99 -10.48 2.39
N VAL A 22 18.40 -9.31 2.65
CA VAL A 22 19.16 -8.08 2.94
C VAL A 22 19.96 -8.23 4.23
N VAL A 23 19.35 -8.79 5.28
CA VAL A 23 20.04 -9.02 6.56
C VAL A 23 21.24 -9.98 6.38
N VAL A 24 21.05 -11.10 5.67
CA VAL A 24 22.13 -12.06 5.37
C VAL A 24 23.27 -11.39 4.59
N ALA A 25 22.92 -10.65 3.53
CA ALA A 25 23.91 -9.91 2.74
C ALA A 25 24.70 -8.89 3.59
N CYS A 26 24.04 -8.21 4.52
CA CYS A 26 24.69 -7.28 5.44
C CYS A 26 25.67 -8.00 6.38
N VAL A 27 25.26 -9.15 6.94
CA VAL A 27 26.11 -9.94 7.83
C VAL A 27 27.38 -10.43 7.09
N GLU A 28 27.22 -10.95 5.87
CA GLU A 28 28.35 -11.37 5.04
C GLU A 28 29.28 -10.22 4.70
N LEU A 29 28.75 -9.06 4.40
CA LEU A 29 29.54 -7.88 4.06
C LEU A 29 30.35 -7.37 5.26
N ILE A 30 29.74 -7.35 6.45
CA ILE A 30 30.41 -6.96 7.71
C ILE A 30 31.55 -7.94 8.00
N ALA A 31 31.37 -9.23 7.77
CA ALA A 31 32.40 -10.24 8.01
C ALA A 31 33.63 -10.12 7.09
N ARG A 32 33.46 -9.52 5.91
CA ARG A 32 34.51 -9.46 4.88
C ARG A 32 35.20 -8.11 4.73
N ASN A 33 34.65 -7.01 5.26
CA ASN A 33 35.08 -5.67 4.89
C ASN A 33 35.25 -4.71 6.07
N PRO A 34 36.13 -3.70 5.91
CA PRO A 34 36.43 -2.71 6.94
C PRO A 34 35.30 -1.68 7.19
N PRO A 35 35.39 -0.92 8.27
CA PRO A 35 34.33 -0.05 8.80
C PRO A 35 33.80 1.05 7.87
N ALA A 36 34.50 1.37 6.79
CA ALA A 36 34.06 2.39 5.82
C ALA A 36 32.73 2.03 5.09
N MET A 37 32.35 0.77 5.06
CA MET A 37 31.11 0.32 4.43
C MET A 37 29.90 0.35 5.37
N MET A 38 30.08 0.67 6.64
CA MET A 38 28.99 0.71 7.64
C MET A 38 27.88 1.69 7.25
N VAL A 39 28.24 2.83 6.67
CA VAL A 39 27.27 3.83 6.21
C VAL A 39 26.41 3.30 5.06
N GLN A 40 27.03 2.61 4.12
CA GLN A 40 26.34 2.00 2.98
C GLN A 40 25.39 0.89 3.43
N LEU A 41 25.82 0.06 4.37
CA LEU A 41 24.99 -1.00 4.97
C LEU A 41 23.78 -0.41 5.70
N PHE A 42 24.00 0.65 6.47
CA PHE A 42 22.92 1.33 7.16
C PHE A 42 21.89 1.90 6.19
N ALA A 43 22.33 2.51 5.09
CA ALA A 43 21.45 3.03 4.05
C ALA A 43 20.63 1.91 3.37
N ILE A 44 21.26 0.77 3.08
CA ILE A 44 20.58 -0.41 2.51
C ILE A 44 19.53 -0.97 3.47
N LEU A 45 19.84 -1.06 4.76
CA LEU A 45 18.89 -1.53 5.78
C LEU A 45 17.69 -0.59 5.92
N VAL A 46 17.93 0.72 5.98
CA VAL A 46 16.86 1.71 6.09
C VAL A 46 15.97 1.69 4.85
N ALA A 47 16.56 1.63 3.66
CA ALA A 47 15.80 1.59 2.41
C ALA A 47 15.10 0.25 2.21
N GLY A 48 15.76 -0.89 2.51
CA GLY A 48 15.22 -2.23 2.27
C GLY A 48 14.21 -2.70 3.29
N ILE A 49 14.27 -2.24 4.51
CA ILE A 49 13.39 -2.65 5.62
C ILE A 49 12.46 -1.52 6.06
N GLY A 50 13.01 -0.34 6.30
CA GLY A 50 12.28 0.78 6.86
C GLY A 50 11.21 1.33 5.91
N LEU A 51 11.55 1.54 4.65
CA LEU A 51 10.63 2.10 3.67
C LEU A 51 9.45 1.19 3.34
N PRO A 52 9.64 -0.10 3.01
CA PRO A 52 8.51 -1.01 2.80
C PRO A 52 7.63 -1.16 4.03
N THR A 53 8.21 -1.29 5.20
CA THR A 53 7.46 -1.39 6.46
C THR A 53 6.63 -0.13 6.71
N TRP A 54 7.21 1.05 6.49
CA TRP A 54 6.49 2.31 6.62
C TRP A 54 5.30 2.41 5.66
N ILE A 55 5.50 2.04 4.40
CA ILE A 55 4.42 2.02 3.40
C ILE A 55 3.30 1.06 3.84
N LEU A 56 3.65 -0.16 4.27
CA LEU A 56 2.69 -1.16 4.74
C LEU A 56 1.84 -0.65 5.90
N VAL A 57 2.48 -0.05 6.90
CA VAL A 57 1.79 0.42 8.11
C VAL A 57 0.99 1.70 7.87
N SER A 58 1.44 2.56 6.97
CA SER A 58 0.81 3.86 6.73
C SER A 58 -0.26 3.86 5.65
N THR A 59 -0.47 2.75 4.94
CA THR A 59 -1.54 2.67 3.93
C THR A 59 -2.91 2.58 4.61
N ARG A 60 -3.73 3.60 4.37
CA ARG A 60 -5.08 3.71 4.93
C ARG A 60 -6.04 4.32 3.94
N TYR A 61 -7.27 3.89 3.99
CA TYR A 61 -8.39 4.44 3.23
C TYR A 61 -9.37 5.06 4.21
N GLN A 62 -9.67 6.32 4.02
CA GLN A 62 -10.63 7.03 4.85
C GLN A 62 -11.81 7.49 4.00
N LEU A 63 -12.98 6.97 4.30
CA LEU A 63 -14.22 7.33 3.63
C LEU A 63 -14.93 8.41 4.44
N THR A 64 -15.09 9.58 3.84
CA THR A 64 -15.84 10.70 4.41
C THR A 64 -17.13 10.92 3.62
N ARG A 65 -18.01 11.80 4.11
CA ARG A 65 -19.25 12.13 3.41
C ARG A 65 -19.02 12.86 2.07
N GLU A 66 -17.87 13.45 1.90
CA GLU A 66 -17.56 14.27 0.71
C GLU A 66 -16.56 13.62 -0.23
N ALA A 67 -15.62 12.86 0.31
CA ALA A 67 -14.53 12.33 -0.48
C ALA A 67 -13.96 11.02 0.10
N LEU A 68 -13.35 10.24 -0.76
CA LEU A 68 -12.48 9.13 -0.39
C LEU A 68 -11.04 9.65 -0.29
N LEU A 69 -10.46 9.52 0.87
CA LEU A 69 -9.07 9.86 1.13
C LEU A 69 -8.23 8.59 1.15
N VAL A 70 -7.25 8.52 0.27
CA VAL A 70 -6.31 7.40 0.18
C VAL A 70 -4.93 7.89 0.58
N ARG A 71 -4.31 7.19 1.54
CA ARG A 71 -2.95 7.46 1.98
C ARG A 71 -2.11 6.20 1.86
N CYS A 72 -0.98 6.33 1.19
CA CYS A 72 -0.01 5.25 1.05
C CYS A 72 1.40 5.84 1.21
N GLY A 73 2.01 5.65 2.39
CA GLY A 73 3.29 6.27 2.69
C GLY A 73 3.26 7.79 2.49
N PRO A 74 4.14 8.34 1.62
CA PRO A 74 4.15 9.77 1.30
C PRO A 74 3.03 10.18 0.32
N GLY A 75 2.43 9.23 -0.41
CA GLY A 75 1.37 9.50 -1.38
C GLY A 75 0.02 9.74 -0.70
N ARG A 76 -0.70 10.75 -1.20
CA ARG A 76 -2.06 11.08 -0.74
C ARG A 76 -2.95 11.38 -1.93
N TRP A 77 -4.12 10.79 -1.94
CA TRP A 77 -5.13 11.03 -2.97
C TRP A 77 -6.43 11.43 -2.30
N ARG A 78 -7.07 12.42 -2.88
CA ARG A 78 -8.42 12.83 -2.48
C ARG A 78 -9.33 12.69 -3.70
N ILE A 79 -10.33 11.83 -3.57
CA ILE A 79 -11.28 11.55 -4.65
C ILE A 79 -12.65 11.99 -4.18
N PRO A 80 -13.22 13.08 -4.71
CA PRO A 80 -14.59 13.48 -4.38
C PRO A 80 -15.57 12.37 -4.74
N LEU A 81 -16.53 12.06 -3.87
CA LEU A 81 -17.50 10.99 -4.10
C LEU A 81 -18.34 11.21 -5.35
N GLN A 82 -18.64 12.46 -5.65
CA GLN A 82 -19.38 12.84 -6.87
C GLN A 82 -18.63 12.54 -8.17
N ASP A 83 -17.30 12.46 -8.13
CA ASP A 83 -16.47 12.19 -9.30
C ASP A 83 -16.27 10.68 -9.53
N ILE A 84 -16.65 9.85 -8.60
CA ILE A 84 -16.56 8.39 -8.73
C ILE A 84 -17.62 7.93 -9.71
N LYS A 85 -17.17 7.41 -10.85
CA LYS A 85 -18.04 6.90 -11.90
C LYS A 85 -18.40 5.44 -11.69
N ARG A 86 -17.40 4.63 -11.41
CA ARG A 86 -17.53 3.17 -11.32
C ARG A 86 -16.54 2.60 -10.31
N VAL A 87 -16.96 1.57 -9.61
CA VAL A 87 -16.09 0.76 -8.76
C VAL A 87 -16.26 -0.70 -9.18
N THR A 88 -15.18 -1.32 -9.63
CA THR A 88 -15.17 -2.70 -10.10
C THR A 88 -14.05 -3.50 -9.45
N PRO A 89 -14.28 -4.79 -9.12
CA PRO A 89 -13.21 -5.68 -8.70
C PRO A 89 -12.17 -5.83 -9.81
N SER A 90 -10.88 -5.75 -9.46
CA SER A 90 -9.78 -5.91 -10.41
C SER A 90 -8.64 -6.69 -9.79
N ARG A 91 -8.04 -7.57 -10.57
CA ARG A 91 -6.80 -8.28 -10.21
C ARG A 91 -5.59 -7.76 -10.96
N ASN A 92 -5.72 -6.62 -11.62
CA ASN A 92 -4.60 -5.99 -12.29
C ASN A 92 -3.59 -5.48 -11.25
N TRP A 93 -2.35 -5.87 -11.37
CA TRP A 93 -1.28 -5.48 -10.48
C TRP A 93 -0.47 -4.27 -10.94
N ALA A 94 -1.06 -3.47 -11.86
CA ALA A 94 -0.54 -2.15 -12.14
C ALA A 94 -0.44 -1.33 -10.85
N SER A 95 0.70 -0.68 -10.64
CA SER A 95 1.06 -0.05 -9.38
C SER A 95 0.07 1.02 -8.92
N SER A 96 -0.51 0.79 -7.78
CA SER A 96 -1.39 1.70 -7.06
C SER A 96 -1.22 1.45 -5.56
N PRO A 97 -1.75 2.28 -4.66
CA PRO A 97 -1.64 2.07 -3.22
C PRO A 97 -2.49 0.87 -2.75
N ALA A 98 -2.29 -0.27 -3.38
CA ALA A 98 -2.92 -1.54 -3.06
C ALA A 98 -1.86 -2.59 -2.76
N LEU A 99 -1.98 -3.22 -1.61
CA LEU A 99 -1.01 -4.19 -1.09
C LEU A 99 -1.49 -5.64 -1.28
N SER A 100 -2.54 -5.84 -2.05
CA SER A 100 -3.15 -7.14 -2.33
C SER A 100 -3.52 -7.23 -3.81
N LEU A 101 -3.60 -8.46 -4.32
CA LEU A 101 -4.12 -8.74 -5.66
C LEU A 101 -5.64 -8.61 -5.72
N ASP A 102 -6.35 -8.75 -4.61
CA ASP A 102 -7.78 -8.47 -4.52
C ASP A 102 -8.01 -6.97 -4.43
N ARG A 103 -8.16 -6.34 -5.57
CA ARG A 103 -8.22 -4.88 -5.72
C ARG A 103 -9.58 -4.42 -6.19
N LEU A 104 -9.92 -3.20 -5.81
CA LEU A 104 -11.06 -2.48 -6.36
C LEU A 104 -10.55 -1.35 -7.25
N CYS A 105 -11.00 -1.32 -8.48
CA CYS A 105 -10.71 -0.24 -9.41
C CYS A 105 -11.77 0.85 -9.26
N ILE A 106 -11.35 2.03 -8.80
CA ILE A 106 -12.22 3.21 -8.69
C ILE A 106 -11.95 4.12 -9.88
N GLU A 107 -12.92 4.22 -10.76
CA GLU A 107 -12.87 5.14 -11.89
C GLU A 107 -13.48 6.48 -11.47
N TYR A 108 -12.68 7.54 -11.59
CA TYR A 108 -13.11 8.90 -11.26
C TYR A 108 -12.56 9.91 -12.27
N GLY A 109 -13.41 10.83 -12.71
CA GLY A 109 -13.00 11.77 -13.75
C GLY A 109 -12.47 11.04 -15.00
N SER A 110 -11.24 11.36 -15.40
CA SER A 110 -10.50 10.67 -16.48
C SER A 110 -9.43 9.69 -15.96
N ARG A 111 -9.48 9.37 -14.67
CA ARG A 111 -8.45 8.56 -13.97
C ARG A 111 -9.07 7.32 -13.33
N ALA A 112 -8.22 6.37 -13.01
CA ALA A 112 -8.59 5.20 -12.22
C ALA A 112 -7.56 4.98 -11.12
N LEU A 113 -8.00 4.56 -9.95
CA LEU A 113 -7.16 4.22 -8.82
C LEU A 113 -7.52 2.82 -8.33
N LEU A 114 -6.51 1.99 -8.13
CA LEU A 114 -6.67 0.67 -7.54
C LEU A 114 -6.46 0.75 -6.04
N ILE A 115 -7.40 0.25 -5.27
CA ILE A 115 -7.32 0.15 -3.82
C ILE A 115 -7.59 -1.27 -3.37
N SER A 116 -7.14 -1.61 -2.16
CA SER A 116 -7.32 -2.94 -1.58
C SER A 116 -7.71 -2.82 -0.11
N PRO A 117 -8.96 -2.42 0.19
CA PRO A 117 -9.41 -2.37 1.57
C PRO A 117 -9.52 -3.77 2.17
N ARG A 118 -9.24 -3.89 3.46
CA ARG A 118 -9.27 -5.17 4.16
C ARG A 118 -10.65 -5.83 4.14
N ASP A 119 -11.71 -5.02 4.26
CA ASP A 119 -13.09 -5.45 4.14
C ASP A 119 -13.74 -4.74 2.95
N ALA A 120 -13.60 -5.34 1.77
CA ALA A 120 -14.09 -4.78 0.53
C ALA A 120 -15.62 -4.66 0.50
N ASP A 121 -16.33 -5.64 1.07
CA ASP A 121 -17.79 -5.65 1.08
C ASP A 121 -18.36 -4.53 1.96
N ALA A 122 -17.82 -4.35 3.15
CA ALA A 122 -18.19 -3.26 4.03
C ALA A 122 -17.86 -1.89 3.40
N PHE A 123 -16.68 -1.77 2.79
CA PHE A 123 -16.27 -0.56 2.08
C PHE A 123 -17.24 -0.20 0.96
N LEU A 124 -17.62 -1.18 0.13
CA LEU A 124 -18.56 -0.97 -0.98
C LEU A 124 -19.96 -0.57 -0.49
N ARG A 125 -20.47 -1.20 0.57
CA ARG A 125 -21.75 -0.84 1.17
C ARG A 125 -21.76 0.57 1.70
N ASP A 126 -20.73 0.96 2.43
CA ASP A 126 -20.61 2.30 3.00
C ASP A 126 -20.42 3.37 1.92
N LEU A 127 -19.63 3.05 0.88
CA LEU A 127 -19.46 3.93 -0.28
C LEU A 127 -20.80 4.16 -1.01
N ASP A 128 -21.56 3.11 -1.27
CA ASP A 128 -22.85 3.19 -1.92
C ASP A 128 -23.86 3.98 -1.08
N ALA A 129 -23.89 3.76 0.22
CA ALA A 129 -24.74 4.50 1.14
C ALA A 129 -24.45 6.01 1.11
N LEU A 130 -23.17 6.39 1.09
CA LEU A 130 -22.76 7.79 1.01
C LEU A 130 -23.03 8.43 -0.36
N ARG A 131 -22.94 7.66 -1.44
CA ARG A 131 -23.25 8.14 -2.78
C ARG A 131 -24.75 8.33 -3.03
N ARG A 132 -25.59 7.58 -2.35
CA ARG A 132 -27.06 7.69 -2.45
C ARG A 132 -27.64 8.79 -1.54
N GLY A 133 -26.92 9.12 -0.50
CA GLY A 133 -27.30 10.17 0.46
C GLY A 133 -26.79 11.57 0.09
#